data_f5fa581d1a8eb367270ced83645a3cb8
#
_entry.id   f5fa581d1a8eb367270ced83645a3cb8
#
_cell.length_a   1.000
_cell.length_b   1.000
_cell.length_c   1.000
_cell.angle_alpha   90.00
_cell.angle_beta   90.00
_cell.angle_gamma   90.00
#
_symmetry.space_group_name_H-M   'P 1'
#
loop_
_entity.id
_entity.type
_entity.pdbx_description
1 polymer ?
#
loop_
_entity_poly.entity_id
_entity_poly.type
_entity_poly.pdbx_seq_one_letter_code
_entity_poly.pdbx_strand_id
1 'polypeptide(L)'
;MEADELYQNAGEKGIRHPDPLDPPRRRAHKRRGHGTFANDRPPVAGVVGRDSGRIHLQVCRRSDRATLEAFVTAHTRRATIINTDEWRAYAHLPETGRPHRTLCHAPGIREWARDDDGDGVREVHCNTMEGVWTGCRNFLRPFRGVSKWFLSQYVAVFEWSHNLKEVTVDFLRAMICPFTPEPT
;
A
#
# COMPACT_ATOMS: atom_id res chain seq x y z
N MET A 1 -6.33 -2.05 -13.03
CA MET A 1 -5.74 -1.59 -11.74
C MET A 1 -4.58 -2.48 -11.35
N GLU A 2 -3.74 -2.03 -10.45
CA GLU A 2 -2.66 -2.85 -9.87
C GLU A 2 -2.87 -3.00 -8.38
N ALA A 3 -2.52 -4.17 -7.83
CA ALA A 3 -2.52 -4.42 -6.39
C ALA A 3 -1.20 -5.09 -5.98
N ASP A 4 -0.67 -4.70 -4.82
CA ASP A 4 0.59 -5.21 -4.30
C ASP A 4 0.71 -4.88 -2.80
N GLU A 5 1.70 -5.44 -2.11
CA GLU A 5 1.99 -5.10 -0.73
C GLU A 5 3.44 -4.72 -0.47
N LEU A 6 3.61 -3.67 0.32
CA LEU A 6 4.88 -3.23 0.86
C LEU A 6 5.07 -3.75 2.29
N TYR A 7 6.20 -4.38 2.59
CA TYR A 7 6.57 -4.72 3.96
C TYR A 7 7.46 -3.61 4.54
N GLN A 8 6.85 -2.79 5.40
CA GLN A 8 7.54 -1.65 6.01
C GLN A 8 8.16 -2.04 7.36
N ASN A 9 9.47 -1.84 7.50
CA ASN A 9 10.13 -2.00 8.79
C ASN A 9 9.66 -0.91 9.75
N ALA A 10 8.92 -1.29 10.78
CA ALA A 10 8.35 -0.39 11.78
C ALA A 10 8.34 -1.07 13.16
N GLY A 11 9.22 -0.64 14.03
CA GLY A 11 9.35 -1.16 15.40
C GLY A 11 8.45 -0.45 16.40
N GLU A 12 8.98 -0.24 17.59
CA GLU A 12 8.26 0.33 18.74
C GLU A 12 8.80 1.70 19.15
N LYS A 13 9.22 2.50 18.16
CA LYS A 13 9.75 3.84 18.39
C LYS A 13 8.72 4.70 19.14
N GLY A 14 9.14 5.29 20.27
CA GLY A 14 8.30 6.16 21.08
C GLY A 14 7.34 5.43 22.03
N ILE A 15 7.34 4.10 22.05
CA ILE A 15 6.59 3.30 23.01
C ILE A 15 7.44 3.06 24.25
N ARG A 16 6.84 3.25 25.43
CA ARG A 16 7.47 2.91 26.72
C ARG A 16 7.06 1.49 27.11
N HIS A 17 8.05 0.67 27.47
CA HIS A 17 7.82 -0.62 28.09
C HIS A 17 8.05 -0.48 29.59
N PRO A 18 7.13 -0.91 30.44
CA PRO A 18 7.29 -0.85 31.89
C PRO A 18 8.32 -1.86 32.42
N ASP A 19 8.53 -2.97 31.72
CA ASP A 19 9.50 -4.00 32.08
C ASP A 19 10.90 -3.62 31.57
N PRO A 20 11.90 -3.42 32.47
CA PRO A 20 13.27 -3.17 32.07
C PRO A 20 13.92 -4.31 31.29
N LEU A 21 13.44 -5.55 31.45
CA LEU A 21 13.95 -6.73 30.75
C LEU A 21 13.38 -6.88 29.33
N ASP A 22 12.31 -6.13 29.00
CA ASP A 22 11.71 -6.09 27.66
C ASP A 22 11.77 -4.64 27.12
N PRO A 23 12.95 -4.12 26.75
CA PRO A 23 13.07 -2.77 26.21
C PRO A 23 12.41 -2.64 24.84
N PRO A 24 11.84 -1.47 24.51
CA PRO A 24 11.19 -1.27 23.21
C PRO A 24 12.18 -1.45 22.06
N ARG A 25 11.75 -2.16 21.03
CA ARG A 25 12.56 -2.43 19.83
C ARG A 25 12.71 -1.16 18.99
N ARG A 26 13.86 -0.53 19.08
CA ARG A 26 14.17 0.74 18.39
C ARG A 26 14.71 0.57 16.98
N ARG A 27 15.19 -0.62 16.62
CA ARG A 27 15.79 -0.90 15.31
C ARG A 27 14.84 -1.69 14.43
N ALA A 28 14.82 -1.32 13.15
CA ALA A 28 14.08 -2.06 12.16
C ALA A 28 14.57 -3.51 12.07
N HIS A 29 13.64 -4.41 11.88
CA HIS A 29 13.91 -5.82 11.63
C HIS A 29 14.60 -5.97 10.25
N LYS A 30 15.81 -6.53 10.21
CA LYS A 30 16.60 -6.65 8.98
C LYS A 30 16.29 -7.89 8.12
N ARG A 31 15.27 -8.66 8.47
CA ARG A 31 14.89 -9.83 7.67
C ARG A 31 14.35 -9.41 6.31
N ARG A 32 14.68 -10.17 5.27
CA ARG A 32 14.11 -10.03 3.93
C ARG A 32 12.84 -10.89 3.83
N GLY A 33 12.00 -10.63 2.80
CA GLY A 33 10.79 -11.39 2.54
C GLY A 33 9.57 -10.82 3.26
N HIS A 34 8.53 -11.63 3.35
CA HIS A 34 7.26 -11.26 3.96
C HIS A 34 7.40 -10.91 5.44
N GLY A 35 6.57 -10.00 5.90
CA GLY A 35 6.53 -9.54 7.27
C GLY A 35 5.14 -9.59 7.87
N THR A 36 5.06 -9.35 9.17
CA THR A 36 3.81 -9.22 9.91
C THR A 36 3.92 -8.07 10.88
N PHE A 37 2.78 -7.61 11.39
CA PHE A 37 2.75 -6.61 12.45
C PHE A 37 3.48 -7.09 13.73
N ALA A 38 3.39 -8.38 14.03
CA ALA A 38 4.02 -8.97 15.22
C ALA A 38 5.55 -8.98 15.15
N ASN A 39 6.11 -9.13 13.95
CA ASN A 39 7.58 -9.17 13.77
C ASN A 39 8.19 -7.83 13.34
N ASP A 40 7.52 -6.71 13.65
CA ASP A 40 7.97 -5.33 13.37
C ASP A 40 8.17 -5.05 11.86
N ARG A 41 7.40 -5.76 11.03
CA ARG A 41 7.40 -5.57 9.61
C ARG A 41 5.99 -5.66 9.02
N PRO A 42 5.07 -4.76 9.47
CA PRO A 42 3.69 -4.76 9.01
C PRO A 42 3.60 -4.64 7.49
N PRO A 43 2.73 -5.43 6.84
CA PRO A 43 2.39 -5.23 5.45
C PRO A 43 1.52 -3.98 5.31
N VAL A 44 1.77 -3.24 4.23
CA VAL A 44 0.90 -2.18 3.74
C VAL A 44 0.32 -2.68 2.42
N ALA A 45 -0.96 -3.03 2.41
CA ALA A 45 -1.67 -3.39 1.18
C ALA A 45 -1.97 -2.12 0.37
N GLY A 46 -1.88 -2.19 -0.94
CA GLY A 46 -2.14 -1.08 -1.82
C GLY A 46 -2.83 -1.48 -3.12
N VAL A 47 -3.68 -0.58 -3.62
CA VAL A 47 -4.22 -0.62 -4.98
C VAL A 47 -4.03 0.73 -5.65
N VAL A 48 -3.78 0.72 -6.96
CA VAL A 48 -3.70 1.93 -7.78
C VAL A 48 -4.52 1.80 -9.05
N GLY A 49 -5.29 2.84 -9.34
CA GLY A 49 -5.96 3.01 -10.64
C GLY A 49 -4.99 3.59 -11.65
N ARG A 50 -4.64 2.85 -12.70
CA ARG A 50 -3.67 3.33 -13.71
C ARG A 50 -4.10 4.64 -14.36
N ASP A 51 -5.36 4.76 -14.74
CA ASP A 51 -5.88 5.94 -15.45
C ASP A 51 -6.02 7.16 -14.53
N SER A 52 -6.48 6.94 -13.29
CA SER A 52 -6.70 8.00 -12.32
C SER A 52 -5.44 8.38 -11.53
N GLY A 53 -4.48 7.47 -11.43
CA GLY A 53 -3.34 7.55 -10.53
C GLY A 53 -3.75 7.58 -9.05
N ARG A 54 -5.03 7.34 -8.71
CA ARG A 54 -5.48 7.29 -7.32
C ARG A 54 -5.06 6.00 -6.66
N ILE A 55 -4.65 6.10 -5.41
CA ILE A 55 -4.23 4.98 -4.58
C ILE A 55 -5.15 4.82 -3.38
N HIS A 56 -5.26 3.58 -2.88
CA HIS A 56 -5.73 3.28 -1.54
C HIS A 56 -4.71 2.38 -0.85
N LEU A 57 -4.36 2.72 0.38
CA LEU A 57 -3.33 2.04 1.15
C LEU A 57 -3.86 1.66 2.53
N GLN A 58 -3.53 0.47 3.02
CA GLN A 58 -3.94 0.00 4.33
C GLN A 58 -2.82 -0.75 5.03
N VAL A 59 -2.48 -0.34 6.25
CA VAL A 59 -1.58 -1.11 7.11
C VAL A 59 -2.33 -2.32 7.65
N CYS A 60 -1.80 -3.51 7.41
CA CYS A 60 -2.40 -4.78 7.78
C CYS A 60 -1.61 -5.49 8.88
N ARG A 61 -2.26 -6.38 9.61
CA ARG A 61 -1.57 -7.25 10.55
C ARG A 61 -0.84 -8.39 9.87
N ARG A 62 -1.39 -8.87 8.75
CA ARG A 62 -0.87 -9.97 7.90
C ARG A 62 -1.21 -9.66 6.45
N SER A 63 -0.54 -10.33 5.52
CA SER A 63 -0.81 -10.32 4.08
C SER A 63 -1.37 -11.68 3.63
N ASP A 64 -2.28 -12.26 4.41
CA ASP A 64 -2.97 -13.48 4.04
C ASP A 64 -4.12 -13.21 3.03
N ARG A 65 -4.63 -14.29 2.45
CA ARG A 65 -5.72 -14.23 1.45
C ARG A 65 -6.90 -13.40 1.95
N ALA A 66 -7.41 -13.69 3.14
CA ALA A 66 -8.62 -13.04 3.65
C ALA A 66 -8.43 -11.52 3.79
N THR A 67 -7.26 -11.09 4.25
CA THR A 67 -6.91 -9.68 4.41
C THR A 67 -6.80 -8.97 3.07
N LEU A 68 -6.03 -9.52 2.12
CA LEU A 68 -5.79 -8.87 0.83
C LEU A 68 -7.01 -8.91 -0.08
N GLU A 69 -7.75 -10.02 -0.10
CA GLU A 69 -9.00 -10.15 -0.85
C GLU A 69 -10.05 -9.14 -0.36
N ALA A 70 -10.25 -9.03 0.96
CA ALA A 70 -11.16 -8.05 1.54
C ALA A 70 -10.75 -6.62 1.18
N PHE A 71 -9.47 -6.29 1.26
CA PHE A 71 -8.94 -4.98 0.90
C PHE A 71 -9.18 -4.66 -0.59
N VAL A 72 -8.78 -5.55 -1.50
CA VAL A 72 -8.95 -5.35 -2.94
C VAL A 72 -10.44 -5.21 -3.30
N THR A 73 -11.30 -6.07 -2.71
CA THR A 73 -12.74 -6.02 -3.00
C THR A 73 -13.42 -4.76 -2.49
N ALA A 74 -12.98 -4.21 -1.38
CA ALA A 74 -13.51 -2.94 -0.86
C ALA A 74 -13.17 -1.73 -1.74
N HIS A 75 -12.03 -1.76 -2.44
CA HIS A 75 -11.53 -0.61 -3.19
C HIS A 75 -11.62 -0.76 -4.72
N THR A 76 -12.19 -1.87 -5.20
CA THR A 76 -12.34 -2.13 -6.64
C THR A 76 -13.75 -2.59 -6.99
N ARG A 77 -14.23 -2.23 -8.17
CA ARG A 77 -15.52 -2.71 -8.68
C ARG A 77 -15.39 -4.13 -9.24
N ARG A 78 -16.50 -4.87 -9.30
CA ARG A 78 -16.56 -6.10 -10.10
C ARG A 78 -16.20 -5.82 -11.55
N ALA A 79 -15.71 -6.83 -12.26
CA ALA A 79 -15.19 -6.76 -13.63
C ALA A 79 -13.93 -5.88 -13.81
N THR A 80 -13.40 -5.26 -12.75
CA THR A 80 -12.10 -4.57 -12.83
C THR A 80 -10.99 -5.60 -12.98
N ILE A 81 -10.16 -5.47 -14.01
CA ILE A 81 -8.96 -6.29 -14.18
C ILE A 81 -7.93 -5.86 -13.14
N ILE A 82 -7.46 -6.81 -12.32
CA ILE A 82 -6.45 -6.59 -11.30
C ILE A 82 -5.14 -7.26 -11.74
N ASN A 83 -4.06 -6.48 -11.79
CA ASN A 83 -2.72 -7.01 -12.03
C ASN A 83 -1.99 -7.06 -10.69
N THR A 84 -1.33 -8.19 -10.40
CA THR A 84 -0.50 -8.40 -9.21
C THR A 84 0.78 -9.15 -9.57
N ASP A 85 1.68 -9.30 -8.60
CA ASP A 85 2.69 -10.34 -8.66
C ASP A 85 2.06 -11.75 -8.49
N GLU A 86 2.92 -12.77 -8.40
CA GLU A 86 2.53 -14.18 -8.25
C GLU A 86 2.17 -14.58 -6.81
N TRP A 87 1.96 -13.62 -5.89
CA TRP A 87 1.66 -13.94 -4.50
C TRP A 87 0.33 -14.70 -4.37
N ARG A 88 0.39 -15.88 -3.75
CA ARG A 88 -0.76 -16.81 -3.62
C ARG A 88 -2.00 -16.20 -2.98
N ALA A 89 -1.86 -15.16 -2.18
CA ALA A 89 -2.99 -14.50 -1.54
C ALA A 89 -3.96 -13.85 -2.54
N TYR A 90 -3.49 -13.53 -3.75
CA TYR A 90 -4.32 -12.96 -4.81
C TYR A 90 -4.96 -13.99 -5.75
N ALA A 91 -4.58 -15.27 -5.66
CA ALA A 91 -5.01 -16.31 -6.60
C ALA A 91 -6.54 -16.49 -6.72
N HIS A 92 -7.28 -16.08 -5.69
CA HIS A 92 -8.74 -16.22 -5.64
C HIS A 92 -9.53 -14.96 -6.03
N LEU A 93 -8.86 -13.90 -6.46
CA LEU A 93 -9.53 -12.68 -6.93
C LEU A 93 -10.59 -12.94 -8.04
N PRO A 94 -10.38 -13.87 -8.99
CA PRO A 94 -11.40 -14.20 -9.98
C PRO A 94 -12.74 -14.67 -9.37
N GLU A 95 -12.72 -15.39 -8.25
CA GLU A 95 -13.91 -15.84 -7.54
C GLU A 95 -14.76 -14.67 -7.02
N THR A 96 -14.15 -13.50 -6.84
CA THR A 96 -14.84 -12.26 -6.44
C THR A 96 -15.44 -11.48 -7.61
N GLY A 97 -15.33 -12.01 -8.84
CA GLY A 97 -15.78 -11.37 -10.08
C GLY A 97 -14.82 -10.29 -10.60
N ARG A 98 -13.52 -10.40 -10.28
CA ARG A 98 -12.45 -9.53 -10.76
C ARG A 98 -11.47 -10.35 -11.58
N PRO A 99 -11.39 -10.16 -12.91
CA PRO A 99 -10.36 -10.79 -13.72
C PRO A 99 -8.98 -10.47 -13.16
N HIS A 100 -8.13 -11.49 -13.07
CA HIS A 100 -6.82 -11.39 -12.43
C HIS A 100 -5.73 -11.78 -13.42
N ARG A 101 -4.70 -10.94 -13.51
CA ARG A 101 -3.50 -11.16 -14.31
C ARG A 101 -2.29 -11.09 -13.40
N THR A 102 -1.39 -12.03 -13.54
CA THR A 102 -0.19 -12.15 -12.69
C THR A 102 1.08 -12.03 -13.49
N LEU A 103 2.13 -11.52 -12.86
CA LEU A 103 3.49 -11.47 -13.38
C LEU A 103 4.41 -12.31 -12.51
N CYS A 104 5.33 -13.05 -13.13
CA CYS A 104 6.29 -13.87 -12.42
C CYS A 104 7.65 -13.19 -12.34
N HIS A 105 7.99 -12.70 -11.14
CA HIS A 105 9.30 -12.11 -10.86
C HIS A 105 10.36 -13.13 -10.43
N ALA A 106 10.05 -14.42 -10.44
CA ALA A 106 10.97 -15.48 -10.01
C ALA A 106 12.32 -15.41 -10.75
N PRO A 107 13.43 -15.75 -10.07
CA PRO A 107 14.74 -15.85 -10.71
C PRO A 107 14.70 -16.82 -11.90
N GLY A 108 15.07 -16.34 -13.09
CA GLY A 108 15.03 -17.12 -14.32
C GLY A 108 13.87 -16.76 -15.25
N ILE A 109 12.72 -16.31 -14.74
CA ILE A 109 11.60 -15.79 -15.54
C ILE A 109 11.72 -14.29 -15.70
N ARG A 110 11.81 -13.53 -14.60
CA ARG A 110 12.01 -12.07 -14.57
C ARG A 110 11.06 -11.32 -15.48
N GLU A 111 9.79 -11.68 -15.45
CA GLU A 111 8.76 -11.02 -16.24
C GLU A 111 8.37 -9.70 -15.55
N TRP A 112 8.67 -8.58 -16.20
CA TRP A 112 8.38 -7.24 -15.66
C TRP A 112 7.14 -6.62 -16.27
N ALA A 113 6.80 -7.04 -17.49
CA ALA A 113 5.61 -6.64 -18.19
C ALA A 113 5.31 -7.65 -19.31
N ARG A 114 4.04 -7.91 -19.58
CA ARG A 114 3.58 -8.84 -20.62
C ARG A 114 2.48 -8.22 -21.45
N ASP A 115 2.51 -8.52 -22.73
CA ASP A 115 1.47 -8.27 -23.70
C ASP A 115 0.63 -9.55 -23.81
N ASP A 116 -0.64 -9.51 -23.40
CA ASP A 116 -1.52 -10.69 -23.41
C ASP A 116 -2.33 -10.81 -24.70
N ASP A 117 -2.54 -9.72 -25.46
CA ASP A 117 -3.35 -9.71 -26.67
C ASP A 117 -2.55 -9.55 -27.98
N GLY A 118 -1.25 -9.30 -27.89
CA GLY A 118 -0.34 -9.26 -29.05
C GLY A 118 -0.40 -7.96 -29.85
N ASP A 119 -0.91 -6.89 -29.26
CA ASP A 119 -1.02 -5.57 -29.92
C ASP A 119 0.28 -4.74 -29.83
N GLY A 120 1.30 -5.27 -29.12
CA GLY A 120 2.60 -4.62 -28.89
C GLY A 120 2.63 -3.74 -27.64
N VAL A 121 1.53 -3.60 -26.93
CA VAL A 121 1.45 -2.91 -25.64
C VAL A 121 1.58 -3.92 -24.51
N ARG A 122 2.46 -3.67 -23.57
CA ARG A 122 2.65 -4.55 -22.40
C ARG A 122 1.72 -4.11 -21.26
N GLU A 123 0.45 -4.44 -21.37
CA GLU A 123 -0.60 -3.99 -20.45
C GLU A 123 -0.60 -4.71 -19.11
N VAL A 124 0.01 -5.91 -19.02
CA VAL A 124 0.13 -6.63 -17.75
C VAL A 124 1.44 -6.23 -17.07
N HIS A 125 1.34 -5.44 -16.01
CA HIS A 125 2.49 -5.01 -15.18
C HIS A 125 2.03 -4.49 -13.82
N CYS A 126 2.96 -4.31 -12.86
CA CYS A 126 2.75 -3.69 -11.56
C CYS A 126 3.64 -2.46 -11.32
N ASN A 127 4.19 -1.87 -12.38
CA ASN A 127 5.17 -0.79 -12.33
C ASN A 127 4.62 0.48 -11.66
N THR A 128 3.31 0.77 -11.82
CA THR A 128 2.68 1.93 -11.19
C THR A 128 2.70 1.78 -9.67
N MET A 129 2.36 0.59 -9.18
CA MET A 129 2.37 0.31 -7.75
C MET A 129 3.79 0.30 -7.16
N GLU A 130 4.78 -0.19 -7.91
CA GLU A 130 6.20 -0.09 -7.51
C GLU A 130 6.66 1.36 -7.38
N GLY A 131 6.22 2.24 -8.27
CA GLY A 131 6.43 3.70 -8.19
C GLY A 131 5.80 4.29 -6.93
N VAL A 132 4.57 3.89 -6.58
CA VAL A 132 3.89 4.29 -5.34
C VAL A 132 4.69 3.86 -4.12
N TRP A 133 5.21 2.62 -4.09
CA TRP A 133 6.04 2.14 -2.99
C TRP A 133 7.36 2.89 -2.84
N THR A 134 7.97 3.27 -3.95
CA THR A 134 9.17 4.12 -3.95
C THR A 134 8.86 5.48 -3.33
N GLY A 135 7.75 6.11 -3.73
CA GLY A 135 7.25 7.36 -3.14
C GLY A 135 6.99 7.23 -1.64
N CYS A 136 6.29 6.17 -1.22
CA CYS A 136 5.97 5.91 0.19
C CYS A 136 7.24 5.73 1.05
N ARG A 137 8.22 4.96 0.57
CA ARG A 137 9.50 4.79 1.26
C ARG A 137 10.26 6.11 1.38
N ASN A 138 10.27 6.93 0.33
CA ASN A 138 10.91 8.25 0.35
C ASN A 138 10.21 9.20 1.33
N PHE A 139 8.87 9.18 1.38
CA PHE A 139 8.09 9.93 2.37
C PHE A 139 8.41 9.50 3.81
N LEU A 140 8.59 8.20 4.07
CA LEU A 140 8.88 7.69 5.41
C LEU A 140 10.34 7.90 5.85
N ARG A 141 11.28 8.08 4.91
CA ARG A 141 12.73 8.17 5.18
C ARG A 141 13.13 9.29 6.16
N PRO A 142 12.61 10.54 6.05
CA PRO A 142 12.96 11.64 6.96
C PRO A 142 12.63 11.37 8.42
N PHE A 143 11.67 10.53 8.71
CA PHE A 143 11.26 10.19 10.07
C PHE A 143 12.24 9.24 10.79
N ARG A 144 13.26 8.71 10.07
CA ARG A 144 14.31 7.83 10.63
C ARG A 144 13.75 6.64 11.42
N GLY A 145 12.71 6.01 10.88
CA GLY A 145 11.94 4.94 11.50
C GLY A 145 10.62 5.43 12.11
N VAL A 146 9.61 4.62 12.00
CA VAL A 146 8.24 4.87 12.46
C VAL A 146 7.82 3.74 13.38
N SER A 147 7.02 4.06 14.40
CA SER A 147 6.38 3.02 15.21
C SER A 147 5.30 2.31 14.40
N LYS A 148 5.23 0.97 14.50
CA LYS A 148 4.18 0.18 13.83
C LYS A 148 2.77 0.57 14.28
N TRP A 149 2.62 1.08 15.52
CA TRP A 149 1.36 1.54 16.08
C TRP A 149 0.84 2.83 15.46
N PHE A 150 1.74 3.65 14.91
CA PHE A 150 1.41 4.91 14.25
C PHE A 150 1.60 4.87 12.73
N LEU A 151 2.08 3.76 12.18
CA LEU A 151 2.37 3.64 10.74
C LEU A 151 1.14 3.93 9.88
N SER A 152 -0.06 3.53 10.32
CA SER A 152 -1.31 3.80 9.58
C SER A 152 -1.57 5.28 9.37
N GLN A 153 -1.23 6.13 10.34
CA GLN A 153 -1.40 7.58 10.24
C GLN A 153 -0.43 8.17 9.20
N TYR A 154 0.82 7.71 9.18
CA TYR A 154 1.79 8.15 8.16
C TYR A 154 1.38 7.70 6.76
N VAL A 155 0.91 6.47 6.63
CA VAL A 155 0.42 5.92 5.35
C VAL A 155 -0.80 6.71 4.87
N ALA A 156 -1.72 7.06 5.76
CA ALA A 156 -2.89 7.88 5.42
C ALA A 156 -2.51 9.28 4.94
N VAL A 157 -1.52 9.94 5.58
CA VAL A 157 -1.00 11.24 5.11
C VAL A 157 -0.34 11.11 3.75
N PHE A 158 0.43 10.04 3.51
CA PHE A 158 1.02 9.79 2.20
C PHE A 158 -0.05 9.56 1.13
N GLU A 159 -1.04 8.70 1.40
CA GLU A 159 -2.18 8.45 0.48
C GLU A 159 -2.92 9.74 0.15
N TRP A 160 -3.28 10.51 1.18
CA TRP A 160 -3.94 11.80 1.01
C TRP A 160 -3.14 12.75 0.13
N SER A 161 -1.85 12.94 0.42
CA SER A 161 -0.97 13.84 -0.35
C SER A 161 -0.77 13.37 -1.80
N HIS A 162 -0.68 12.05 -2.02
CA HIS A 162 -0.58 11.47 -3.36
C HIS A 162 -1.86 11.68 -4.17
N ASN A 163 -3.02 11.52 -3.53
CA ASN A 163 -4.32 11.66 -4.17
C ASN A 163 -4.75 13.12 -4.36
N LEU A 164 -4.07 14.06 -3.70
CA LEU A 164 -4.33 15.49 -3.86
C LEU A 164 -3.78 15.97 -5.21
N LYS A 165 -4.66 16.10 -6.21
CA LYS A 165 -4.26 16.47 -7.58
C LYS A 165 -4.20 17.98 -7.78
N GLU A 166 -5.04 18.72 -7.06
CA GLU A 166 -5.15 20.18 -7.19
C GLU A 166 -5.27 20.84 -5.83
N VAL A 167 -4.61 21.97 -5.67
CA VAL A 167 -4.74 22.85 -4.50
C VAL A 167 -5.53 24.07 -4.93
N THR A 168 -6.83 24.06 -4.68
CA THR A 168 -7.71 25.19 -4.97
C THR A 168 -7.75 26.19 -3.84
N VAL A 169 -8.22 27.43 -4.12
CA VAL A 169 -8.43 28.45 -3.08
C VAL A 169 -9.44 27.97 -2.05
N ASP A 170 -10.49 27.29 -2.47
CA ASP A 170 -11.52 26.75 -1.56
C ASP A 170 -10.98 25.62 -0.68
N PHE A 171 -10.11 24.75 -1.25
CA PHE A 171 -9.37 23.76 -0.46
C PHE A 171 -8.51 24.44 0.62
N LEU A 172 -7.74 25.47 0.27
CA LEU A 172 -6.92 26.20 1.24
C LEU A 172 -7.78 26.89 2.31
N ARG A 173 -8.91 27.49 1.92
CA ARG A 173 -9.86 28.08 2.88
C ARG A 173 -10.39 27.04 3.85
N ALA A 174 -10.80 25.86 3.36
CA ALA A 174 -11.29 24.77 4.20
C ALA A 174 -10.22 24.26 5.18
N MET A 175 -8.95 24.25 4.76
CA MET A 175 -7.82 23.84 5.62
C MET A 175 -7.50 24.87 6.71
N ILE A 176 -7.63 26.16 6.42
CA ILE A 176 -7.29 27.26 7.35
C ILE A 176 -8.49 27.62 8.24
N CYS A 177 -9.72 27.54 7.73
CA CYS A 177 -10.95 27.88 8.41
C CYS A 177 -11.90 26.66 8.49
N PRO A 178 -11.56 25.60 9.22
CA PRO A 178 -12.35 24.36 9.25
C PRO A 178 -13.72 24.51 9.97
N PHE A 179 -13.98 25.65 10.62
CA PHE A 179 -15.16 25.92 11.46
C PHE A 179 -15.88 27.21 11.08
N THR A 180 -16.08 27.53 9.81
CA THR A 180 -17.07 28.55 9.48
C THR A 180 -18.45 27.96 9.73
N PRO A 181 -19.23 28.44 10.75
CA PRO A 181 -20.60 27.99 10.90
C PRO A 181 -21.37 28.37 9.64
N GLU A 182 -22.27 27.51 9.18
CA GLU A 182 -23.19 27.81 8.10
C GLU A 182 -23.99 29.07 8.48
N PRO A 183 -24.18 30.05 7.58
CA PRO A 183 -25.07 31.17 7.85
C PRO A 183 -26.48 30.62 8.03
N THR A 184 -27.05 30.86 9.21
CA THR A 184 -28.47 30.58 9.58
C THR A 184 -29.44 31.36 8.71
#